data_6f4f117d4b1281b7ebddc744993f5841
#
_entry.id   6f4f117d4b1281b7ebddc744993f5841
#
_cell.length_a   1.000
_cell.length_b   1.000
_cell.length_c   1.000
_cell.angle_alpha   90.00
_cell.angle_beta   90.00
_cell.angle_gamma   90.00
#
_symmetry.space_group_name_H-M   'P 1'
#
loop_
_entity.id
_entity.type
_entity.pdbx_description
1 polymer ?
#
loop_
_entity_poly.entity_id
_entity_poly.type
_entity_poly.pdbx_seq_one_letter_code
_entity_poly.pdbx_strand_id
1 'polypeptide(L)'
;QLSKIIHLSERTLQRNSPEKLLDLGASEKLIELCRLFHKGITVFNNKEKLLLWISRPNLPLNNQTPLELMETSLGMDIVLDELIKIEQGVFS
;
A
#
# COMPACT_ATOMS: atom_id res chain seq x y z
N GLN A 1 14.08 -3.15 -1.68
CA GLN A 1 13.38 -2.09 -0.98
C GLN A 1 11.92 -2.40 -0.75
N LEU A 2 11.23 -2.82 -1.80
CA LEU A 2 9.84 -3.22 -1.65
C LEU A 2 9.68 -4.36 -0.66
N SER A 3 10.57 -5.34 -0.71
CA SER A 3 10.49 -6.49 0.19
C SER A 3 10.66 -6.06 1.65
N LYS A 4 11.52 -5.08 1.90
CA LYS A 4 11.70 -4.54 3.25
C LYS A 4 10.44 -3.86 3.74
N ILE A 5 9.83 -3.05 2.88
CA ILE A 5 8.61 -2.31 3.24
C ILE A 5 7.46 -3.27 3.51
N ILE A 6 7.32 -4.28 2.67
CA ILE A 6 6.27 -5.28 2.84
C ILE A 6 6.48 -6.06 4.13
N HIS A 7 7.73 -6.40 4.43
CA HIS A 7 8.05 -7.10 5.66
C HIS A 7 7.69 -6.25 6.88
N LEU A 8 8.02 -4.95 6.85
CA LEU A 8 7.63 -4.03 7.91
C LEU A 8 6.11 -3.95 8.05
N SER A 9 5.41 -3.92 6.91
CA SER A 9 3.95 -3.84 6.93
C SER A 9 3.34 -5.08 7.53
N GLU A 10 3.88 -6.25 7.23
CA GLU A 10 3.40 -7.50 7.83
C GLU A 10 3.60 -7.50 9.33
N ARG A 11 4.77 -7.05 9.79
CA ARG A 11 5.05 -6.98 11.22
C ARG A 11 4.14 -5.98 11.91
N THR A 12 3.86 -4.86 11.25
CA THR A 12 2.97 -3.84 11.79
C THR A 12 1.55 -4.35 11.90
N LEU A 13 1.13 -5.17 10.93
CA LEU A 13 -0.18 -5.83 10.99
C LEU A 13 -0.32 -6.64 12.27
N GLN A 14 0.73 -7.38 12.62
CA GLN A 14 0.73 -8.20 13.82
C GLN A 14 0.74 -7.35 15.08
N ARG A 15 1.23 -6.13 15.00
CA ARG A 15 1.39 -5.24 16.15
C ARG A 15 0.35 -4.12 16.22
N ASN A 16 -0.61 -4.14 15.34
CA ASN A 16 -1.80 -3.29 15.35
C ASN A 16 -1.76 -2.02 14.51
N SER A 17 -0.65 -1.24 14.48
CA SER A 17 -0.76 0.08 13.85
C SER A 17 0.56 0.56 13.24
N PRO A 18 0.53 1.07 11.99
CA PRO A 18 1.70 1.70 11.39
C PRO A 18 2.18 2.94 12.14
N GLU A 19 1.30 3.58 12.91
CA GLU A 19 1.67 4.79 13.63
C GLU A 19 2.73 4.55 14.69
N LYS A 20 2.87 3.32 15.14
CA LYS A 20 3.92 2.99 16.10
C LYS A 20 5.32 3.15 15.54
N LEU A 21 5.43 3.21 14.22
CA LEU A 21 6.72 3.47 13.58
C LEU A 21 7.22 4.88 13.88
N LEU A 22 6.33 5.81 14.19
CA LEU A 22 6.75 7.16 14.59
C LEU A 22 7.62 7.12 15.83
N ASP A 23 7.29 6.25 16.76
CA ASP A 23 8.05 6.11 18.00
C ASP A 23 9.47 5.58 17.73
N LEU A 24 9.67 4.96 16.59
CA LEU A 24 10.96 4.42 16.20
C LEU A 24 11.74 5.38 15.29
N GLY A 25 11.20 6.58 15.07
CA GLY A 25 11.87 7.59 14.27
C GLY A 25 11.73 7.42 12.77
N ALA A 26 10.75 6.66 12.31
CA ALA A 26 10.53 6.47 10.89
C ALA A 26 10.05 7.75 10.23
N SER A 27 10.42 7.96 8.96
CA SER A 27 9.98 9.12 8.21
C SER A 27 8.50 9.03 7.88
N GLU A 28 7.88 10.17 7.63
CA GLU A 28 6.48 10.21 7.25
C GLU A 28 6.22 9.43 5.97
N LYS A 29 7.14 9.51 5.01
CA LYS A 29 6.98 8.79 3.75
C LYS A 29 6.99 7.27 3.99
N LEU A 30 7.87 6.81 4.85
CA LEU A 30 7.92 5.38 5.18
C LEU A 30 6.62 4.94 5.85
N ILE A 31 6.09 5.78 6.73
CA ILE A 31 4.83 5.47 7.41
C ILE A 31 3.68 5.41 6.40
N GLU A 32 3.65 6.34 5.45
CA GLU A 32 2.63 6.31 4.39
C GLU A 32 2.72 5.04 3.56
N LEU A 33 3.95 4.64 3.21
CA LEU A 33 4.15 3.40 2.45
C LEU A 33 3.67 2.18 3.25
N CYS A 34 4.00 2.16 4.53
CA CYS A 34 3.56 1.04 5.38
C CYS A 34 2.05 0.98 5.49
N ARG A 35 1.38 2.13 5.61
CA ARG A 35 -0.08 2.17 5.65
C ARG A 35 -0.68 1.63 4.36
N LEU A 36 -0.09 2.02 3.24
CA LEU A 36 -0.55 1.59 1.94
C LEU A 36 -0.42 0.08 1.78
N PHE A 37 0.75 -0.47 2.10
CA PHE A 37 0.97 -1.90 2.01
C PHE A 37 0.14 -2.67 3.01
N HIS A 38 -0.03 -2.13 4.21
CA HIS A 38 -0.90 -2.72 5.22
C HIS A 38 -2.31 -2.85 4.67
N LYS A 39 -2.83 -1.77 4.08
CA LYS A 39 -4.16 -1.78 3.48
C LYS A 39 -4.24 -2.77 2.33
N GLY A 40 -3.22 -2.77 1.47
CA GLY A 40 -3.20 -3.68 0.33
C GLY A 40 -3.19 -5.14 0.73
N ILE A 41 -2.40 -5.50 1.73
CA ILE A 41 -2.37 -6.87 2.21
C ILE A 41 -3.73 -7.26 2.78
N THR A 42 -4.37 -6.33 3.50
CA THR A 42 -5.70 -6.57 4.05
C THR A 42 -6.74 -6.77 2.94
N VAL A 43 -6.68 -5.92 1.91
CA VAL A 43 -7.65 -5.96 0.81
C VAL A 43 -7.53 -7.26 0.03
N PHE A 44 -6.31 -7.63 -0.33
CA PHE A 44 -6.08 -8.83 -1.15
C PHE A 44 -5.92 -10.09 -0.31
N ASN A 45 -5.69 -9.93 0.98
CA ASN A 45 -5.45 -11.03 1.91
C ASN A 45 -4.28 -11.92 1.47
N ASN A 46 -3.32 -11.33 0.76
CA ASN A 46 -2.20 -12.08 0.17
C ASN A 46 -1.18 -11.08 -0.35
N LYS A 47 0.07 -11.18 0.12
CA LYS A 47 1.09 -10.22 -0.29
C LYS A 47 1.51 -10.40 -1.75
N GLU A 48 1.48 -11.63 -2.25
CA GLU A 48 1.84 -11.89 -3.64
C GLU A 48 0.84 -11.25 -4.60
N LYS A 49 -0.44 -11.30 -4.25
CA LYS A 49 -1.47 -10.63 -5.06
C LYS A 49 -1.29 -9.13 -5.06
N LEU A 50 -0.94 -8.58 -3.90
CA LEU A 50 -0.66 -7.15 -3.81
C LEU A 50 0.51 -6.77 -4.69
N LEU A 51 1.60 -7.55 -4.64
CA LEU A 51 2.77 -7.29 -5.46
C LEU A 51 2.45 -7.32 -6.94
N LEU A 52 1.64 -8.28 -7.38
CA LEU A 52 1.21 -8.34 -8.76
C LEU A 52 0.41 -7.10 -9.13
N TRP A 53 -0.51 -6.69 -8.26
CA TRP A 53 -1.37 -5.55 -8.54
C TRP A 53 -0.57 -4.25 -8.68
N ILE A 54 0.38 -4.01 -7.79
CA ILE A 54 1.16 -2.76 -7.84
C ILE A 54 2.14 -2.71 -9.00
N SER A 55 2.45 -3.86 -9.59
CA SER A 55 3.42 -3.94 -10.69
C SER A 55 2.79 -3.88 -12.06
N ARG A 56 1.46 -3.88 -12.15
CA ARG A 56 0.74 -3.91 -13.41
C ARG A 56 0.09 -2.58 -13.72
N PRO A 57 0.01 -2.20 -15.00
CA PRO A 57 -0.79 -1.03 -15.38
C PRO A 57 -2.24 -1.22 -14.96
N ASN A 58 -2.85 -0.14 -14.53
CA ASN A 58 -4.20 -0.17 -13.96
C ASN A 58 -5.06 0.87 -14.66
N LEU A 59 -6.14 0.42 -15.31
CA LEU A 59 -7.01 1.32 -16.07
C LEU A 59 -7.56 2.47 -15.23
N PRO A 60 -8.11 2.21 -14.04
CA PRO A 60 -8.59 3.32 -13.20
C PRO A 60 -7.51 4.32 -12.81
N LEU A 61 -6.24 3.94 -12.93
CA LEU A 61 -5.12 4.81 -12.62
C LEU A 61 -4.47 5.35 -13.89
N ASN A 62 -5.26 5.54 -14.94
CA ASN A 62 -4.79 6.10 -16.19
C ASN A 62 -3.74 5.20 -16.86
N ASN A 63 -3.89 3.90 -16.69
CA ASN A 63 -3.01 2.88 -17.24
C ASN A 63 -1.59 2.95 -16.71
N GLN A 64 -1.40 3.63 -15.57
CA GLN A 64 -0.12 3.65 -14.87
C GLN A 64 -0.07 2.53 -13.84
N THR A 65 1.15 2.10 -13.50
CA THR A 65 1.26 1.13 -12.41
C THR A 65 1.12 1.86 -11.08
N PRO A 66 0.49 1.23 -10.09
CA PRO A 66 0.46 1.83 -8.76
C PRO A 66 1.86 2.12 -8.23
N LEU A 67 2.83 1.27 -8.56
CA LEU A 67 4.21 1.47 -8.13
C LEU A 67 4.78 2.81 -8.60
N GLU A 68 4.50 3.19 -9.85
CA GLU A 68 4.93 4.47 -10.38
C GLU A 68 4.31 5.64 -9.61
N LEU A 69 3.04 5.51 -9.27
CA LEU A 69 2.34 6.56 -8.53
C LEU A 69 2.83 6.69 -7.11
N MET A 70 3.36 5.60 -6.54
CA MET A 70 3.79 5.60 -5.15
C MET A 70 5.06 6.39 -4.90
N GLU A 71 5.66 6.98 -5.92
CA GLU A 71 6.85 7.80 -5.74
C GLU A 71 6.56 9.13 -5.05
N THR A 72 5.31 9.58 -5.06
CA THR A 72 4.92 10.82 -4.40
C THR A 72 3.82 10.56 -3.39
N SER A 73 3.69 11.47 -2.42
CA SER A 73 2.62 11.36 -1.43
C SER A 73 1.25 11.47 -2.08
N LEU A 74 1.12 12.36 -3.07
CA LEU A 74 -0.14 12.48 -3.79
C LEU A 74 -0.47 11.18 -4.52
N GLY A 75 0.53 10.58 -5.16
CA GLY A 75 0.33 9.30 -5.84
C GLY A 75 -0.04 8.19 -4.88
N MET A 76 0.57 8.18 -3.70
CA MET A 76 0.23 7.20 -2.68
C MET A 76 -1.22 7.34 -2.24
N ASP A 77 -1.72 8.57 -2.12
CA ASP A 77 -3.12 8.79 -1.78
C ASP A 77 -4.06 8.25 -2.86
N ILE A 78 -3.67 8.42 -4.12
CA ILE A 78 -4.45 7.90 -5.25
C ILE A 78 -4.51 6.37 -5.20
N VAL A 79 -3.36 5.74 -4.94
CA VAL A 79 -3.29 4.28 -4.87
C VAL A 79 -4.10 3.77 -3.68
N LEU A 80 -3.98 4.43 -2.54
CA LEU A 80 -4.73 4.05 -1.35
C LEU A 80 -6.23 4.14 -1.60
N ASP A 81 -6.67 5.21 -2.27
CA ASP A 81 -8.07 5.39 -2.61
C ASP A 81 -8.57 4.25 -3.49
N GLU A 82 -7.74 3.83 -4.45
CA GLU A 82 -8.10 2.73 -5.32
C GLU A 82 -8.22 1.41 -4.55
N LEU A 83 -7.33 1.18 -3.60
CA LEU A 83 -7.41 0.00 -2.74
C LEU A 83 -8.71 -0.01 -1.93
N ILE A 84 -9.10 1.14 -1.42
CA ILE A 84 -10.34 1.26 -0.67
C ILE A 84 -11.55 0.94 -1.56
N LYS A 85 -11.53 1.39 -2.80
CA LYS A 85 -12.61 1.09 -3.76
C LYS A 85 -12.70 -0.41 -4.02
N ILE A 86 -11.55 -1.07 -4.18
CA ILE A 86 -11.52 -2.52 -4.37
C ILE A 86 -12.10 -3.23 -3.16
N GLU A 87 -11.71 -2.77 -1.97
CA GLU A 87 -12.21 -3.35 -0.73
C GLU A 87 -13.71 -3.25 -0.63
N GLN A 88 -14.28 -2.15 -1.09
CA GLN A 88 -15.73 -1.92 -1.04
C GLN A 88 -16.49 -2.61 -2.16
N GLY A 89 -15.80 -3.29 -3.06
CA GLY A 89 -16.45 -4.02 -4.14
C GLY A 89 -17.03 -3.13 -5.22
N VAL A 90 -16.48 -1.95 -5.40
CA VAL A 90 -17.03 -0.97 -6.36
C VAL A 90 -16.91 -1.48 -7.80
N PHE A 91 -16.07 -2.47 -8.03
CA PHE A 91 -15.84 -3.01 -9.37
C PHE A 91 -16.56 -4.29 -9.68
N SER A 92 -17.37 -4.73 -8.78
CA SER A 92 -18.12 -5.96 -9.00
C SER A 92 -19.23 -5.80 -10.05
#